data_b33a9690fd97bb6cae8c3e2af4a51d13
#
_entry.id   b33a9690fd97bb6cae8c3e2af4a51d13
#
_cell.length_a   1.000
_cell.length_b   1.000
_cell.length_c   1.000
_cell.angle_alpha   90.00
_cell.angle_beta   90.00
_cell.angle_gamma   90.00
#
_symmetry.space_group_name_H-M   'P 1'
#
loop_
_entity.id
_entity.type
_entity.pdbx_description
1 polymer ?
#
loop_
_entity_poly.entity_id
_entity_poly.type
_entity_poly.pdbx_seq_one_letter_code
_entity_poly.pdbx_strand_id
1 'polypeptide(L)'
;MNTTKLARCSIILSMVSFGTLAPFVRNIAVSSGELALYRALLAALLIGAFLLITGQKIPFRCLGKELLLLLFSGMAMGFNWILLFEAYKYTTVAISTLSYYFAPVIVTLVCPFLFKEKMTKKQILCFIMSTLGLSLVVGITDLGKGGNDAIGVAFGLGAAVLYATVILLNKFITGVSGIHRTFLQFLAAIAVLIPYVSFTGGFHLDVLDTTGWICLLIVGLVHTGITYCLYFSSLRDLPGQEAAILSYVDPLVAVIIGVLVLKEPLSWQQLTGGLLILGFTLWNELDV
;
A
#
# COMPACT_ATOMS: atom_id res chain seq x y z
N MET A 1 5.26 -30.12 -4.17
CA MET A 1 5.43 -29.13 -3.10
C MET A 1 4.02 -28.82 -2.60
N ASN A 2 3.78 -28.79 -1.29
CA ASN A 2 2.44 -28.58 -0.74
C ASN A 2 1.93 -27.20 -1.17
N THR A 3 0.73 -27.08 -1.75
CA THR A 3 0.15 -25.82 -2.28
C THR A 3 0.21 -24.69 -1.25
N THR A 4 -0.05 -24.99 0.02
CA THR A 4 0.03 -24.04 1.13
C THR A 4 1.44 -23.50 1.36
N LYS A 5 2.49 -24.35 1.24
CA LYS A 5 3.89 -23.88 1.35
C LYS A 5 4.25 -22.93 0.23
N LEU A 6 3.82 -23.25 -1.00
CA LEU A 6 4.05 -22.38 -2.15
C LEU A 6 3.35 -21.02 -1.97
N ALA A 7 2.11 -21.02 -1.50
CA ALA A 7 1.35 -19.81 -1.25
C ALA A 7 2.01 -18.91 -0.18
N ARG A 8 2.51 -19.51 0.93
CA ARG A 8 3.29 -18.76 1.95
C ARG A 8 4.54 -18.12 1.36
N CYS A 9 5.33 -18.89 0.61
CA CYS A 9 6.54 -18.34 -0.04
C CYS A 9 6.18 -17.19 -1.01
N SER A 10 5.10 -17.32 -1.76
CA SER A 10 4.67 -16.30 -2.72
C SER A 10 4.21 -15.02 -2.03
N ILE A 11 3.48 -15.11 -0.90
CA ILE A 11 3.13 -13.91 -0.10
C ILE A 11 4.39 -13.27 0.48
N ILE A 12 5.27 -14.02 1.11
CA ILE A 12 6.52 -13.48 1.67
C ILE A 12 7.32 -12.78 0.57
N LEU A 13 7.48 -13.41 -0.60
CA LEU A 13 8.18 -12.81 -1.74
C LEU A 13 7.51 -11.52 -2.21
N SER A 14 6.17 -11.49 -2.23
CA SER A 14 5.40 -10.29 -2.58
C SER A 14 5.65 -9.17 -1.57
N MET A 15 5.64 -9.47 -0.27
CA MET A 15 5.88 -8.48 0.79
C MET A 15 7.32 -7.96 0.78
N VAL A 16 8.31 -8.85 0.56
CA VAL A 16 9.70 -8.43 0.35
C VAL A 16 9.79 -7.50 -0.86
N SER A 17 9.14 -7.84 -1.96
CA SER A 17 9.09 -6.99 -3.15
C SER A 17 8.50 -5.61 -2.82
N PHE A 18 7.35 -5.52 -2.14
CA PHE A 18 6.77 -4.23 -1.74
C PHE A 18 7.72 -3.42 -0.85
N GLY A 19 8.34 -4.03 0.16
CA GLY A 19 9.27 -3.36 1.06
C GLY A 19 10.54 -2.83 0.38
N THR A 20 10.92 -3.37 -0.77
CA THR A 20 12.06 -2.87 -1.55
C THR A 20 11.70 -1.74 -2.53
N LEU A 21 10.48 -1.25 -2.56
CA LEU A 21 9.97 -0.28 -3.54
C LEU A 21 10.69 1.07 -3.48
N ALA A 22 10.95 1.59 -2.29
CA ALA A 22 11.39 2.97 -2.07
C ALA A 22 12.70 3.37 -2.78
N PRO A 23 13.77 2.55 -2.80
CA PRO A 23 14.99 2.88 -3.56
C PRO A 23 14.74 3.10 -5.04
N PHE A 24 13.85 2.33 -5.64
CA PHE A 24 13.50 2.48 -7.05
C PHE A 24 12.70 3.75 -7.29
N VAL A 25 11.70 4.04 -6.44
CA VAL A 25 10.87 5.26 -6.54
C VAL A 25 11.72 6.52 -6.47
N ARG A 26 12.74 6.56 -5.61
CA ARG A 26 13.63 7.72 -5.45
C ARG A 26 14.51 8.02 -6.67
N ASN A 27 14.72 7.03 -7.54
CA ASN A 27 15.49 7.20 -8.78
C ASN A 27 14.60 7.53 -9.99
N ILE A 28 13.31 7.77 -9.81
CA ILE A 28 12.39 8.11 -10.89
C ILE A 28 12.06 9.60 -10.80
N ALA A 29 12.63 10.40 -11.67
CA ALA A 29 12.59 11.86 -11.63
C ALA A 29 11.30 12.45 -12.24
N VAL A 30 10.13 11.80 -12.03
CA VAL A 30 8.81 12.32 -12.42
C VAL A 30 8.00 12.71 -11.19
N SER A 31 6.88 13.38 -11.38
CA SER A 31 5.96 13.70 -10.30
C SER A 31 5.35 12.44 -9.68
N SER A 32 4.93 12.50 -8.41
CA SER A 32 4.29 11.36 -7.75
C SER A 32 2.98 10.93 -8.45
N GLY A 33 2.28 11.88 -9.07
CA GLY A 33 1.11 11.59 -9.90
C GLY A 33 1.45 10.81 -11.15
N GLU A 34 2.49 11.23 -11.88
CA GLU A 34 2.98 10.52 -13.06
C GLU A 34 3.47 9.11 -12.72
N LEU A 35 4.26 8.98 -11.63
CA LEU A 35 4.72 7.68 -11.18
C LEU A 35 3.57 6.75 -10.83
N ALA A 36 2.54 7.25 -10.11
CA ALA A 36 1.34 6.49 -9.80
C ALA A 36 0.60 6.04 -11.06
N LEU A 37 0.49 6.91 -12.06
CA LEU A 37 -0.14 6.60 -13.34
C LEU A 37 0.65 5.57 -14.13
N TYR A 38 1.96 5.77 -14.32
CA TYR A 38 2.78 4.87 -15.13
C TYR A 38 2.89 3.48 -14.54
N ARG A 39 3.03 3.37 -13.20
CA ARG A 39 3.01 2.05 -12.56
C ARG A 39 1.66 1.35 -12.71
N ALA A 40 0.55 2.08 -12.63
CA ALA A 40 -0.79 1.53 -12.84
C ALA A 40 -0.97 1.04 -14.28
N LEU A 41 -0.51 1.81 -15.27
CA LEU A 41 -0.57 1.44 -16.69
C LEU A 41 0.24 0.17 -16.97
N LEU A 42 1.50 0.12 -16.54
CA LEU A 42 2.37 -1.04 -16.74
C LEU A 42 1.81 -2.29 -16.07
N ALA A 43 1.31 -2.17 -14.84
CA ALA A 43 0.69 -3.27 -14.12
C ALA A 43 -0.64 -3.72 -14.77
N ALA A 44 -1.48 -2.78 -15.19
CA ALA A 44 -2.73 -3.11 -15.88
C ALA A 44 -2.47 -3.82 -17.21
N LEU A 45 -1.47 -3.39 -17.98
CA LEU A 45 -1.06 -4.07 -19.20
C LEU A 45 -0.59 -5.50 -18.92
N LEU A 46 0.26 -5.70 -17.91
CA LEU A 46 0.77 -7.02 -17.55
C LEU A 46 -0.34 -7.93 -17.02
N ILE A 47 -1.19 -7.44 -16.10
CA ILE A 47 -2.31 -8.21 -15.56
C ILE A 47 -3.33 -8.50 -16.67
N GLY A 48 -3.63 -7.53 -17.53
CA GLY A 48 -4.51 -7.72 -18.68
C GLY A 48 -3.99 -8.80 -19.62
N ALA A 49 -2.70 -8.77 -19.96
CA ALA A 49 -2.05 -9.81 -20.75
C ALA A 49 -2.13 -11.19 -20.05
N PHE A 50 -1.88 -11.25 -18.75
CA PHE A 50 -2.01 -12.48 -17.96
C PHE A 50 -3.44 -13.04 -18.03
N LEU A 51 -4.46 -12.20 -17.85
CA LEU A 51 -5.88 -12.62 -17.92
C LEU A 51 -6.26 -13.12 -19.32
N LEU A 52 -5.75 -12.47 -20.37
CA LEU A 52 -5.97 -12.89 -21.77
C LEU A 52 -5.31 -14.24 -22.07
N ILE A 53 -4.04 -14.42 -21.69
CA ILE A 53 -3.29 -15.66 -21.94
C ILE A 53 -3.91 -16.84 -21.17
N THR A 54 -4.35 -16.61 -19.92
CA THR A 54 -4.99 -17.64 -19.09
C THR A 54 -6.45 -17.88 -19.42
N GLY A 55 -7.04 -17.11 -20.33
CA GLY A 55 -8.45 -17.22 -20.74
C GLY A 55 -9.45 -16.87 -19.64
N GLN A 56 -9.02 -16.15 -18.60
CA GLN A 56 -9.87 -15.76 -17.48
C GLN A 56 -10.81 -14.62 -17.90
N LYS A 57 -12.12 -14.84 -17.80
CA LYS A 57 -13.13 -13.83 -18.16
C LYS A 57 -13.51 -13.00 -16.94
N ILE A 58 -13.53 -11.68 -17.11
CA ILE A 58 -14.00 -10.77 -16.08
C ILE A 58 -15.53 -10.84 -16.01
N PRO A 59 -16.12 -11.11 -14.82
CA PRO A 59 -17.57 -11.26 -14.68
C PRO A 59 -18.28 -9.89 -14.64
N PHE A 60 -18.24 -9.11 -15.73
CA PHE A 60 -18.85 -7.77 -15.76
C PHE A 60 -20.34 -7.75 -15.38
N ARG A 61 -21.06 -8.86 -15.62
CA ARG A 61 -22.49 -8.97 -15.29
C ARG A 61 -22.74 -8.97 -13.77
N CYS A 62 -21.75 -9.35 -12.97
CA CYS A 62 -21.86 -9.38 -11.51
C CYS A 62 -21.58 -8.02 -10.85
N LEU A 63 -21.06 -7.04 -11.61
CA LEU A 63 -20.63 -5.75 -11.07
C LEU A 63 -21.80 -4.84 -10.66
N GLY A 64 -22.90 -4.80 -11.38
CA GLY A 64 -24.10 -4.06 -11.04
C GLY A 64 -23.88 -2.80 -10.19
N LYS A 65 -24.46 -2.79 -8.98
CA LYS A 65 -24.33 -1.67 -8.03
C LYS A 65 -22.91 -1.56 -7.41
N GLU A 66 -22.11 -2.62 -7.45
CA GLU A 66 -20.75 -2.64 -6.91
C GLU A 66 -19.76 -1.88 -7.80
N LEU A 67 -20.14 -1.56 -9.04
CA LEU A 67 -19.28 -0.81 -9.95
C LEU A 67 -18.85 0.55 -9.38
N LEU A 68 -19.77 1.28 -8.74
CA LEU A 68 -19.45 2.55 -8.10
C LEU A 68 -18.44 2.36 -6.96
N LEU A 69 -18.63 1.36 -6.12
CA LEU A 69 -17.70 1.05 -5.03
C LEU A 69 -16.31 0.70 -5.56
N LEU A 70 -16.27 -0.06 -6.66
CA LEU A 70 -15.02 -0.42 -7.33
C LEU A 70 -14.32 0.80 -7.92
N LEU A 71 -15.05 1.71 -8.57
CA LEU A 71 -14.51 2.96 -9.10
C LEU A 71 -13.95 3.84 -7.97
N PHE A 72 -14.70 4.03 -6.88
CA PHE A 72 -14.22 4.78 -5.72
C PHE A 72 -12.99 4.13 -5.06
N SER A 73 -12.98 2.81 -4.95
CA SER A 73 -11.83 2.06 -4.43
C SER A 73 -10.59 2.21 -5.30
N GLY A 74 -10.74 2.13 -6.63
CA GLY A 74 -9.64 2.36 -7.56
C GLY A 74 -9.13 3.80 -7.55
N MET A 75 -10.04 4.78 -7.44
CA MET A 75 -9.69 6.19 -7.28
C MET A 75 -8.90 6.42 -5.98
N ALA A 76 -9.40 5.89 -4.85
CA ALA A 76 -8.70 5.96 -3.56
C ALA A 76 -7.31 5.31 -3.63
N MET A 77 -7.17 4.19 -4.34
CA MET A 77 -5.89 3.52 -4.57
C MET A 77 -4.91 4.40 -5.36
N GLY A 78 -5.36 5.08 -6.42
CA GLY A 78 -4.53 5.97 -7.20
C GLY A 78 -3.99 7.16 -6.36
N PHE A 79 -4.86 7.84 -5.64
CA PHE A 79 -4.46 8.94 -4.76
C PHE A 79 -3.63 8.49 -3.55
N ASN A 80 -3.89 7.29 -3.01
CA ASN A 80 -3.06 6.67 -1.99
C ASN A 80 -1.59 6.60 -2.42
N TRP A 81 -1.33 6.15 -3.64
CA TRP A 81 0.04 6.06 -4.16
C TRP A 81 0.68 7.43 -4.31
N ILE A 82 -0.06 8.45 -4.78
CA ILE A 82 0.47 9.82 -4.86
C ILE A 82 0.95 10.27 -3.49
N LEU A 83 0.09 10.13 -2.46
CA LEU A 83 0.42 10.58 -1.11
C LEU A 83 1.60 9.79 -0.51
N LEU A 84 1.67 8.48 -0.73
CA LEU A 84 2.80 7.66 -0.26
C LEU A 84 4.11 8.07 -0.93
N PHE A 85 4.10 8.32 -2.25
CA PHE A 85 5.31 8.75 -2.96
C PHE A 85 5.71 10.18 -2.59
N GLU A 86 4.75 11.05 -2.33
CA GLU A 86 5.06 12.36 -1.74
C GLU A 86 5.71 12.20 -0.36
N ALA A 87 5.19 11.33 0.51
CA ALA A 87 5.80 11.10 1.82
C ALA A 87 7.29 10.74 1.73
N TYR A 88 7.69 9.90 0.77
CA TYR A 88 9.10 9.53 0.55
C TYR A 88 10.02 10.69 0.14
N LYS A 89 9.47 11.82 -0.33
CA LYS A 89 10.24 13.02 -0.67
C LYS A 89 10.50 13.91 0.54
N TYR A 90 9.63 13.86 1.54
CA TYR A 90 9.68 14.77 2.69
C TYR A 90 10.32 14.13 3.92
N THR A 91 10.31 12.80 4.03
CA THR A 91 10.84 12.10 5.20
C THR A 91 11.51 10.77 4.83
N THR A 92 12.01 10.05 5.84
CA THR A 92 12.65 8.74 5.63
C THR A 92 11.62 7.68 5.21
N VAL A 93 12.11 6.63 4.54
CA VAL A 93 11.26 5.48 4.17
C VAL A 93 10.66 4.81 5.40
N ALA A 94 11.43 4.72 6.49
CA ALA A 94 10.96 4.17 7.76
C ALA A 94 9.76 4.96 8.30
N ILE A 95 9.87 6.29 8.42
CA ILE A 95 8.80 7.16 8.93
C ILE A 95 7.57 7.10 8.01
N SER A 96 7.77 7.23 6.70
CA SER A 96 6.69 7.17 5.71
C SER A 96 5.93 5.84 5.80
N THR A 97 6.66 4.72 5.82
CA THR A 97 6.07 3.38 5.84
C THR A 97 5.36 3.10 7.17
N LEU A 98 5.96 3.46 8.31
CA LEU A 98 5.32 3.27 9.61
C LEU A 98 4.05 4.13 9.75
N SER A 99 4.06 5.37 9.22
CA SER A 99 2.87 6.23 9.17
C SER A 99 1.78 5.63 8.29
N TYR A 100 2.15 5.08 7.12
CA TYR A 100 1.24 4.39 6.21
C TYR A 100 0.63 3.12 6.83
N TYR A 101 1.42 2.36 7.59
CA TYR A 101 0.95 1.16 8.30
C TYR A 101 0.04 1.46 9.51
N PHE A 102 -0.33 2.71 9.71
CA PHE A 102 -1.45 3.08 10.58
C PHE A 102 -2.83 2.73 9.97
N ALA A 103 -2.90 2.37 8.68
CA ALA A 103 -4.13 2.01 7.99
C ALA A 103 -4.95 0.89 8.68
N PRO A 104 -4.38 -0.23 9.12
CA PRO A 104 -5.14 -1.26 9.87
C PRO A 104 -5.74 -0.73 11.17
N VAL A 105 -5.06 0.22 11.84
CA VAL A 105 -5.58 0.87 13.05
C VAL A 105 -6.82 1.70 12.73
N ILE A 106 -6.80 2.44 11.61
CA ILE A 106 -7.95 3.19 11.10
C ILE A 106 -9.11 2.23 10.76
N VAL A 107 -8.83 1.11 10.09
CA VAL A 107 -9.83 0.09 9.77
C VAL A 107 -10.48 -0.45 11.05
N THR A 108 -9.68 -0.79 12.06
CA THR A 108 -10.16 -1.28 13.36
C THR A 108 -11.07 -0.27 14.05
N LEU A 109 -10.73 1.03 13.97
CA LEU A 109 -11.55 2.10 14.55
C LEU A 109 -12.87 2.30 13.81
N VAL A 110 -12.87 2.19 12.48
CA VAL A 110 -14.04 2.49 11.61
C VAL A 110 -15.01 1.30 11.49
N CYS A 111 -14.51 0.07 11.54
CA CYS A 111 -15.33 -1.14 11.41
C CYS A 111 -16.54 -1.19 12.38
N PRO A 112 -16.41 -0.87 13.68
CA PRO A 112 -17.54 -0.87 14.61
C PRO A 112 -18.69 0.06 14.20
N PHE A 113 -18.36 1.23 13.63
CA PHE A 113 -19.36 2.19 13.15
C PHE A 113 -20.05 1.71 11.86
N LEU A 114 -19.30 1.13 10.93
CA LEU A 114 -19.82 0.65 9.65
C LEU A 114 -20.65 -0.63 9.81
N PHE A 115 -20.18 -1.57 10.64
CA PHE A 115 -20.80 -2.89 10.80
C PHE A 115 -21.63 -3.00 12.08
N LYS A 116 -21.77 -1.90 12.86
CA LYS A 116 -22.50 -1.86 14.14
C LYS A 116 -21.99 -2.90 15.16
N GLU A 117 -20.71 -3.19 15.13
CA GLU A 117 -20.02 -4.09 16.05
C GLU A 117 -19.54 -3.33 17.30
N LYS A 118 -19.29 -4.04 18.40
CA LYS A 118 -18.70 -3.42 19.59
C LYS A 118 -17.19 -3.64 19.57
N MET A 119 -16.44 -2.58 19.80
CA MET A 119 -14.98 -2.71 19.99
C MET A 119 -14.70 -3.57 21.24
N THR A 120 -13.83 -4.53 21.08
CA THR A 120 -13.31 -5.31 22.19
C THR A 120 -12.29 -4.49 22.99
N LYS A 121 -12.08 -4.85 24.26
CA LYS A 121 -11.04 -4.21 25.09
C LYS A 121 -9.64 -4.32 24.46
N LYS A 122 -9.37 -5.44 23.77
CA LYS A 122 -8.15 -5.68 23.03
C LYS A 122 -7.98 -4.66 21.88
N GLN A 123 -9.01 -4.46 21.07
CA GLN A 123 -8.99 -3.48 19.96
C GLN A 123 -8.76 -2.05 20.46
N ILE A 124 -9.40 -1.68 21.59
CA ILE A 124 -9.17 -0.36 22.23
C ILE A 124 -7.71 -0.22 22.68
N LEU A 125 -7.15 -1.24 23.33
CA LEU A 125 -5.75 -1.22 23.76
C LEU A 125 -4.80 -1.13 22.57
N CYS A 126 -5.03 -1.93 21.52
CA CYS A 126 -4.23 -1.89 20.30
C CYS A 126 -4.28 -0.51 19.62
N PHE A 127 -5.47 0.11 19.57
CA PHE A 127 -5.61 1.47 19.05
C PHE A 127 -4.79 2.49 19.85
N ILE A 128 -4.89 2.47 21.18
CA ILE A 128 -4.15 3.40 22.08
C ILE A 128 -2.64 3.20 21.88
N MET A 129 -2.15 1.96 21.95
CA MET A 129 -0.72 1.67 21.85
C MET A 129 -0.14 1.96 20.48
N SER A 130 -0.88 1.70 19.39
CA SER A 130 -0.46 2.08 18.04
C SER A 130 -0.44 3.61 17.85
N THR A 131 -1.37 4.33 18.47
CA THR A 131 -1.38 5.80 18.45
C THR A 131 -0.21 6.39 19.23
N LEU A 132 0.13 5.82 20.37
CA LEU A 132 1.36 6.18 21.13
C LEU A 132 2.61 5.88 20.28
N GLY A 133 2.64 4.71 19.61
CA GLY A 133 3.73 4.37 18.71
C GLY A 133 3.89 5.38 17.57
N LEU A 134 2.80 5.81 16.96
CA LEU A 134 2.82 6.84 15.92
C LEU A 134 3.36 8.18 16.46
N SER A 135 2.96 8.57 17.67
CA SER A 135 3.46 9.79 18.33
C SER A 135 4.98 9.75 18.55
N LEU A 136 5.54 8.57 18.86
CA LEU A 136 6.99 8.38 18.97
C LEU A 136 7.69 8.43 17.60
N VAL A 137 7.09 7.85 16.55
CA VAL A 137 7.64 7.91 15.18
C VAL A 137 7.70 9.33 14.66
N VAL A 138 6.66 10.11 14.92
CA VAL A 138 6.58 11.53 14.52
C VAL A 138 7.59 12.39 15.27
N GLY A 139 7.97 11.99 16.50
CA GLY A 139 8.85 12.76 17.36
C GLY A 139 8.19 14.04 17.84
N ILE A 140 7.44 13.99 18.96
CA ILE A 140 6.72 15.15 19.52
C ILE A 140 7.66 16.34 19.77
N THR A 141 8.94 16.07 20.01
CA THR A 141 9.99 17.09 20.22
C THR A 141 10.45 17.79 18.95
N ASP A 142 10.20 17.22 17.79
CA ASP A 142 10.67 17.73 16.50
C ASP A 142 9.57 18.46 15.69
N LEU A 143 8.31 18.33 16.08
CA LEU A 143 7.18 19.05 15.47
C LEU A 143 7.32 20.59 15.53
N GLY A 144 8.16 21.09 16.43
CA GLY A 144 8.42 22.53 16.57
C GLY A 144 9.67 23.04 15.86
N LYS A 145 10.50 22.18 15.29
CA LYS A 145 11.78 22.56 14.67
C LYS A 145 11.71 22.82 13.16
N GLY A 146 10.50 22.84 12.57
CA GLY A 146 10.29 23.21 11.16
C GLY A 146 10.84 22.19 10.15
N GLY A 147 10.98 20.92 10.55
CA GLY A 147 11.45 19.86 9.66
C GLY A 147 10.37 19.38 8.69
N ASN A 148 10.77 18.91 7.52
CA ASN A 148 9.90 18.34 6.49
C ASN A 148 9.23 17.02 6.95
N ASP A 149 9.70 16.38 8.02
CA ASP A 149 9.18 15.12 8.53
C ASP A 149 7.70 15.17 8.90
N ALA A 150 7.22 16.28 9.48
CA ALA A 150 5.81 16.45 9.78
C ALA A 150 4.93 16.42 8.51
N ILE A 151 5.43 16.99 7.42
CA ILE A 151 4.76 16.97 6.11
C ILE A 151 4.75 15.55 5.56
N GLY A 152 5.88 14.84 5.63
CA GLY A 152 6.01 13.45 5.21
C GLY A 152 5.06 12.51 5.99
N VAL A 153 4.96 12.70 7.32
CA VAL A 153 4.00 11.98 8.17
C VAL A 153 2.55 12.29 7.77
N ALA A 154 2.22 13.57 7.52
CA ALA A 154 0.87 13.95 7.09
C ALA A 154 0.50 13.28 5.77
N PHE A 155 1.41 13.23 4.79
CA PHE A 155 1.22 12.47 3.55
C PHE A 155 1.10 10.96 3.80
N GLY A 156 1.93 10.39 4.65
CA GLY A 156 1.87 8.96 5.04
C GLY A 156 0.53 8.60 5.70
N LEU A 157 0.03 9.42 6.62
CA LEU A 157 -1.28 9.25 7.25
C LEU A 157 -2.43 9.45 6.25
N GLY A 158 -2.34 10.43 5.36
CA GLY A 158 -3.30 10.60 4.28
C GLY A 158 -3.37 9.37 3.38
N ALA A 159 -2.22 8.80 3.04
CA ALA A 159 -2.14 7.53 2.32
C ALA A 159 -2.77 6.39 3.13
N ALA A 160 -2.54 6.32 4.46
CA ALA A 160 -3.14 5.32 5.34
C ALA A 160 -4.68 5.40 5.36
N VAL A 161 -5.25 6.62 5.41
CA VAL A 161 -6.71 6.83 5.34
C VAL A 161 -7.28 6.32 4.02
N LEU A 162 -6.63 6.66 2.89
CA LEU A 162 -7.07 6.17 1.58
C LEU A 162 -6.93 4.66 1.45
N TYR A 163 -5.85 4.07 1.99
CA TYR A 163 -5.70 2.62 1.99
C TYR A 163 -6.73 1.92 2.87
N ALA A 164 -7.01 2.46 4.06
CA ALA A 164 -8.11 1.99 4.90
C ALA A 164 -9.46 2.07 4.15
N THR A 165 -9.69 3.14 3.39
CA THR A 165 -10.89 3.29 2.55
C THR A 165 -10.96 2.19 1.49
N VAL A 166 -9.85 1.86 0.81
CA VAL A 166 -9.78 0.74 -0.15
C VAL A 166 -10.13 -0.58 0.52
N ILE A 167 -9.55 -0.86 1.71
CA ILE A 167 -9.83 -2.09 2.47
C ILE A 167 -11.31 -2.18 2.83
N LEU A 168 -11.90 -1.10 3.36
CA LEU A 168 -13.30 -1.07 3.78
C LEU A 168 -14.26 -1.20 2.58
N LEU A 169 -14.01 -0.50 1.47
CA LEU A 169 -14.80 -0.63 0.25
C LEU A 169 -14.74 -2.04 -0.32
N ASN A 170 -13.56 -2.67 -0.27
CA ASN A 170 -13.37 -4.04 -0.74
C ASN A 170 -14.18 -5.09 0.02
N LYS A 171 -14.60 -4.81 1.28
CA LYS A 171 -15.51 -5.68 2.03
C LYS A 171 -16.93 -5.70 1.45
N PHE A 172 -17.33 -4.64 0.77
CA PHE A 172 -18.64 -4.52 0.12
C PHE A 172 -18.65 -4.98 -1.35
N ILE A 173 -17.47 -5.22 -1.94
CA ILE A 173 -17.34 -5.71 -3.32
C ILE A 173 -17.19 -7.22 -3.28
N THR A 174 -18.28 -7.93 -3.54
CA THR A 174 -18.36 -9.40 -3.47
C THR A 174 -18.48 -10.08 -4.83
N GLY A 175 -19.00 -9.38 -5.84
CA GLY A 175 -19.22 -9.93 -7.19
C GLY A 175 -17.95 -10.18 -8.00
N VAL A 176 -16.83 -9.56 -7.60
CA VAL A 176 -15.50 -9.71 -8.23
C VAL A 176 -14.44 -9.83 -7.15
N SER A 177 -13.54 -10.79 -7.25
CA SER A 177 -12.49 -11.03 -6.26
C SER A 177 -11.10 -11.15 -6.88
N GLY A 178 -10.08 -11.06 -6.01
CA GLY A 178 -8.67 -11.32 -6.37
C GLY A 178 -8.17 -10.41 -7.51
N ILE A 179 -7.48 -11.03 -8.46
CA ILE A 179 -6.79 -10.33 -9.55
C ILE A 179 -7.75 -9.56 -10.48
N HIS A 180 -8.99 -10.05 -10.68
CA HIS A 180 -9.98 -9.35 -11.50
C HIS A 180 -10.39 -8.02 -10.88
N ARG A 181 -10.64 -8.00 -9.56
CA ARG A 181 -10.95 -6.76 -8.82
C ARG A 181 -9.79 -5.78 -8.92
N THR A 182 -8.57 -6.23 -8.68
CA THR A 182 -7.37 -5.38 -8.76
C THR A 182 -7.16 -4.81 -10.15
N PHE A 183 -7.35 -5.62 -11.19
CA PHE A 183 -7.28 -5.14 -12.57
C PHE A 183 -8.28 -4.01 -12.83
N LEU A 184 -9.53 -4.17 -12.41
CA LEU A 184 -10.56 -3.15 -12.58
C LEU A 184 -10.30 -1.90 -11.71
N GLN A 185 -9.76 -2.08 -10.49
CA GLN A 185 -9.32 -0.96 -9.65
C GLN A 185 -8.17 -0.18 -10.29
N PHE A 186 -7.22 -0.86 -10.95
CA PHE A 186 -6.15 -0.19 -11.69
C PHE A 186 -6.71 0.60 -12.88
N LEU A 187 -7.67 0.05 -13.63
CA LEU A 187 -8.33 0.80 -14.70
C LEU A 187 -9.06 2.04 -14.17
N ALA A 188 -9.74 1.92 -13.02
CA ALA A 188 -10.39 3.05 -12.36
C ALA A 188 -9.38 4.09 -11.87
N ALA A 189 -8.25 3.65 -11.28
CA ALA A 189 -7.16 4.54 -10.89
C ALA A 189 -6.59 5.29 -12.11
N ILE A 190 -6.31 4.59 -13.21
CA ILE A 190 -5.81 5.18 -14.47
C ILE A 190 -6.78 6.24 -15.00
N ALA A 191 -8.10 5.93 -15.02
CA ALA A 191 -9.13 6.86 -15.50
C ALA A 191 -9.15 8.19 -14.74
N VAL A 192 -8.77 8.18 -13.45
CA VAL A 192 -8.69 9.40 -12.62
C VAL A 192 -7.31 10.03 -12.67
N LEU A 193 -6.25 9.20 -12.72
CA LEU A 193 -4.87 9.69 -12.73
C LEU A 193 -4.49 10.38 -14.06
N ILE A 194 -5.04 9.94 -15.20
CA ILE A 194 -4.80 10.62 -16.48
C ILE A 194 -5.22 12.10 -16.45
N PRO A 195 -6.48 12.46 -16.14
CA PRO A 195 -6.86 13.85 -16.04
C PRO A 195 -6.09 14.57 -14.91
N TYR A 196 -5.88 13.93 -13.75
CA TYR A 196 -5.11 14.53 -12.67
C TYR A 196 -3.72 14.97 -13.14
N VAL A 197 -2.94 14.09 -13.76
CA VAL A 197 -1.60 14.38 -14.27
C VAL A 197 -1.66 15.46 -15.34
N SER A 198 -2.62 15.40 -16.27
CA SER A 198 -2.79 16.39 -17.32
C SER A 198 -3.05 17.81 -16.78
N PHE A 199 -3.75 17.93 -15.65
CA PHE A 199 -4.07 19.25 -15.03
C PHE A 199 -3.00 19.72 -14.05
N THR A 200 -2.18 18.83 -13.45
CA THR A 200 -1.22 19.21 -12.41
C THR A 200 0.21 19.44 -12.91
N GLY A 201 0.54 19.07 -14.12
CA GLY A 201 1.89 19.31 -14.64
C GLY A 201 2.16 18.67 -15.99
N GLY A 202 1.34 17.73 -16.43
CA GLY A 202 1.54 17.02 -17.69
C GLY A 202 2.41 15.77 -17.57
N PHE A 203 2.94 15.33 -18.72
CA PHE A 203 3.69 14.08 -18.85
C PHE A 203 5.14 14.39 -19.19
N HIS A 204 6.08 13.98 -18.35
CA HIS A 204 7.50 14.31 -18.45
C HIS A 204 8.38 13.04 -18.50
N LEU A 205 8.04 12.10 -19.39
CA LEU A 205 8.88 10.89 -19.59
C LEU A 205 10.25 11.21 -20.19
N ASP A 206 10.37 12.35 -20.83
CA ASP A 206 11.61 12.88 -21.43
C ASP A 206 12.68 13.25 -20.39
N VAL A 207 12.29 13.53 -19.14
CA VAL A 207 13.24 13.81 -18.05
C VAL A 207 13.90 12.56 -17.48
N LEU A 208 13.40 11.36 -17.82
CA LEU A 208 13.96 10.11 -17.32
C LEU A 208 15.24 9.74 -18.04
N ASP A 209 16.30 9.60 -17.26
CA ASP A 209 17.53 8.96 -17.72
C ASP A 209 17.38 7.43 -17.81
N THR A 210 18.40 6.73 -18.23
CA THR A 210 18.39 5.26 -18.36
C THR A 210 18.06 4.58 -17.03
N THR A 211 18.57 5.11 -15.92
CA THR A 211 18.31 4.56 -14.57
C THR A 211 16.86 4.74 -14.19
N GLY A 212 16.29 5.94 -14.41
CA GLY A 212 14.89 6.25 -14.18
C GLY A 212 13.94 5.34 -14.98
N TRP A 213 14.24 5.09 -16.25
CA TRP A 213 13.48 4.15 -17.08
C TRP A 213 13.52 2.71 -16.54
N ILE A 214 14.72 2.22 -16.19
CA ILE A 214 14.87 0.87 -15.62
C ILE A 214 14.08 0.78 -14.30
N CYS A 215 14.21 1.77 -13.41
CA CYS A 215 13.47 1.82 -12.16
C CYS A 215 11.95 1.86 -12.39
N LEU A 216 11.47 2.67 -13.35
CA LEU A 216 10.04 2.75 -13.66
C LEU A 216 9.49 1.41 -14.16
N LEU A 217 10.20 0.73 -15.05
CA LEU A 217 9.81 -0.59 -15.55
C LEU A 217 9.80 -1.63 -14.41
N ILE A 218 10.81 -1.62 -13.54
CA ILE A 218 10.85 -2.51 -12.37
C ILE A 218 9.67 -2.22 -11.43
N VAL A 219 9.40 -0.95 -11.11
CA VAL A 219 8.27 -0.57 -10.25
C VAL A 219 6.92 -0.96 -10.86
N GLY A 220 6.71 -0.71 -12.13
CA GLY A 220 5.45 -1.01 -12.81
C GLY A 220 5.24 -2.51 -13.04
N LEU A 221 6.22 -3.19 -13.61
CA LEU A 221 6.07 -4.59 -14.01
C LEU A 221 6.33 -5.55 -12.84
N VAL A 222 7.41 -5.35 -12.07
CA VAL A 222 7.78 -6.28 -10.99
C VAL A 222 7.03 -5.93 -9.71
N HIS A 223 7.28 -4.75 -9.10
CA HIS A 223 6.70 -4.39 -7.81
C HIS A 223 5.17 -4.23 -7.85
N THR A 224 4.61 -3.91 -9.02
CA THR A 224 3.16 -3.77 -9.14
C THR A 224 2.56 -4.97 -9.89
N GLY A 225 2.92 -5.20 -11.12
CA GLY A 225 2.28 -6.23 -11.94
C GLY A 225 2.48 -7.65 -11.43
N ILE A 226 3.73 -8.14 -11.41
CA ILE A 226 4.06 -9.52 -11.00
C ILE A 226 3.72 -9.74 -9.52
N THR A 227 4.11 -8.79 -8.67
CA THR A 227 3.90 -8.90 -7.22
C THR A 227 2.41 -8.98 -6.87
N TYR A 228 1.55 -8.17 -7.49
CA TYR A 228 0.11 -8.28 -7.27
C TYR A 228 -0.47 -9.60 -7.81
N CYS A 229 0.02 -10.10 -8.96
CA CYS A 229 -0.37 -11.42 -9.46
C CYS A 229 -0.01 -12.52 -8.46
N LEU A 230 1.21 -12.53 -7.91
CA LEU A 230 1.66 -13.49 -6.91
C LEU A 230 0.83 -13.39 -5.63
N TYR A 231 0.66 -12.18 -5.11
CA TYR A 231 -0.11 -11.91 -3.90
C TYR A 231 -1.55 -12.42 -4.00
N PHE A 232 -2.29 -11.99 -5.01
CA PHE A 232 -3.71 -12.38 -5.14
C PHE A 232 -3.91 -13.85 -5.51
N SER A 233 -2.98 -14.45 -6.25
CA SER A 233 -3.03 -15.90 -6.50
C SER A 233 -2.85 -16.70 -5.21
N SER A 234 -1.99 -16.24 -4.31
CA SER A 234 -1.68 -16.90 -3.05
C SER A 234 -2.77 -16.74 -1.98
N LEU A 235 -3.47 -15.59 -1.98
CA LEU A 235 -4.57 -15.34 -1.03
C LEU A 235 -5.69 -16.38 -1.09
N ARG A 236 -5.88 -17.02 -2.24
CA ARG A 236 -6.89 -18.06 -2.41
C ARG A 236 -6.57 -19.33 -1.62
N ASP A 237 -5.28 -19.62 -1.44
CA ASP A 237 -4.78 -20.87 -0.88
C ASP A 237 -4.36 -20.75 0.60
N LEU A 238 -4.56 -19.55 1.21
CA LEU A 238 -4.22 -19.27 2.61
C LEU A 238 -5.41 -18.69 3.38
N PRO A 239 -5.52 -19.01 4.69
CA PRO A 239 -6.42 -18.30 5.59
C PRO A 239 -6.12 -16.79 5.60
N GLY A 240 -7.16 -15.95 5.63
CA GLY A 240 -7.01 -14.49 5.61
C GLY A 240 -6.14 -13.96 6.75
N GLN A 241 -6.28 -14.54 7.95
CA GLN A 241 -5.46 -14.21 9.13
C GLN A 241 -3.97 -14.50 8.90
N GLU A 242 -3.64 -15.64 8.30
CA GLU A 242 -2.25 -15.98 7.99
C GLU A 242 -1.66 -15.02 6.94
N ALA A 243 -2.44 -14.69 5.92
CA ALA A 243 -2.03 -13.72 4.90
C ALA A 243 -1.80 -12.31 5.50
N ALA A 244 -2.66 -11.87 6.44
CA ALA A 244 -2.49 -10.61 7.14
C ALA A 244 -1.20 -10.59 7.98
N ILE A 245 -0.92 -11.65 8.73
CA ILE A 245 0.32 -11.79 9.52
C ILE A 245 1.55 -11.71 8.62
N LEU A 246 1.56 -12.45 7.51
CA LEU A 246 2.68 -12.45 6.57
C LEU A 246 2.89 -11.08 5.89
N SER A 247 1.83 -10.26 5.79
CA SER A 247 1.94 -8.91 5.20
C SER A 247 2.78 -7.94 6.05
N TYR A 248 3.04 -8.25 7.34
CA TYR A 248 3.94 -7.45 8.16
C TYR A 248 5.43 -7.58 7.78
N VAL A 249 5.77 -8.50 6.88
CA VAL A 249 7.11 -8.58 6.29
C VAL A 249 7.44 -7.32 5.47
N ASP A 250 6.46 -6.72 4.79
CA ASP A 250 6.65 -5.50 3.99
C ASP A 250 7.23 -4.32 4.81
N PRO A 251 6.60 -3.82 5.89
CA PRO A 251 7.17 -2.71 6.64
C PRO A 251 8.50 -3.04 7.32
N LEU A 252 8.73 -4.28 7.71
CA LEU A 252 10.02 -4.70 8.25
C LEU A 252 11.12 -4.58 7.19
N VAL A 253 10.86 -5.07 5.97
CA VAL A 253 11.80 -4.96 4.85
C VAL A 253 12.01 -3.50 4.48
N ALA A 254 10.95 -2.66 4.43
CA ALA A 254 11.06 -1.25 4.11
C ALA A 254 11.97 -0.49 5.10
N VAL A 255 11.85 -0.76 6.40
CA VAL A 255 12.72 -0.17 7.43
C VAL A 255 14.17 -0.64 7.26
N ILE A 256 14.38 -1.94 7.05
CA ILE A 256 15.72 -2.51 6.82
C ILE A 256 16.38 -1.88 5.59
N ILE A 257 15.65 -1.76 4.48
CA ILE A 257 16.13 -1.14 3.24
C ILE A 257 16.44 0.35 3.46
N GLY A 258 15.58 1.08 4.16
CA GLY A 258 15.82 2.48 4.52
C GLY A 258 17.15 2.64 5.23
N VAL A 259 17.41 1.85 6.27
CA VAL A 259 18.64 1.93 7.07
C VAL A 259 19.86 1.41 6.31
N LEU A 260 19.79 0.22 5.74
CA LEU A 260 20.98 -0.46 5.18
C LEU A 260 21.34 0.02 3.77
N VAL A 261 20.35 0.28 2.92
CA VAL A 261 20.57 0.64 1.51
C VAL A 261 20.59 2.16 1.34
N LEU A 262 19.59 2.85 1.89
CA LEU A 262 19.47 4.31 1.75
C LEU A 262 20.27 5.07 2.80
N LYS A 263 20.86 4.37 3.79
CA LYS A 263 21.65 4.97 4.90
C LYS A 263 20.87 6.02 5.69
N GLU A 264 19.55 5.84 5.80
CA GLU A 264 18.70 6.73 6.57
C GLU A 264 18.93 6.54 8.07
N PRO A 265 19.02 7.61 8.86
CA PRO A 265 19.10 7.49 10.31
C PRO A 265 17.79 6.96 10.87
N LEU A 266 17.87 6.06 11.83
CA LEU A 266 16.73 5.56 12.59
C LEU A 266 16.97 5.82 14.08
N SER A 267 16.15 6.68 14.68
CA SER A 267 16.27 6.97 16.12
C SER A 267 15.65 5.84 16.96
N TRP A 268 16.09 5.74 18.22
CA TRP A 268 15.50 4.80 19.17
C TRP A 268 14.00 5.03 19.40
N GLN A 269 13.56 6.29 19.36
CA GLN A 269 12.14 6.65 19.46
C GLN A 269 11.34 6.11 18.27
N GLN A 270 11.86 6.27 17.04
CA GLN A 270 11.24 5.74 15.83
C GLN A 270 11.21 4.21 15.85
N LEU A 271 12.28 3.56 16.27
CA LEU A 271 12.32 2.10 16.43
C LEU A 271 11.27 1.62 17.43
N THR A 272 11.21 2.23 18.62
CA THR A 272 10.24 1.87 19.65
C THR A 272 8.81 2.13 19.18
N GLY A 273 8.56 3.29 18.54
CA GLY A 273 7.27 3.64 17.98
C GLY A 273 6.83 2.66 16.88
N GLY A 274 7.75 2.28 15.99
CA GLY A 274 7.51 1.28 14.96
C GLY A 274 7.15 -0.09 15.54
N LEU A 275 7.87 -0.54 16.56
CA LEU A 275 7.57 -1.79 17.28
C LEU A 275 6.19 -1.76 17.96
N LEU A 276 5.77 -0.62 18.51
CA LEU A 276 4.43 -0.46 19.08
C LEU A 276 3.36 -0.53 17.98
N ILE A 277 3.51 0.19 16.87
CA ILE A 277 2.54 0.17 15.77
C ILE A 277 2.43 -1.26 15.24
N LEU A 278 3.52 -1.84 14.76
CA LEU A 278 3.52 -3.15 14.12
C LEU A 278 3.13 -4.27 15.09
N GLY A 279 3.66 -4.24 16.32
CA GLY A 279 3.42 -5.26 17.33
C GLY A 279 1.95 -5.30 17.78
N PHE A 280 1.35 -4.15 18.10
CA PHE A 280 -0.05 -4.11 18.53
C PHE A 280 -1.03 -4.30 17.37
N THR A 281 -0.71 -3.82 16.16
CA THR A 281 -1.54 -4.12 15.00
C THR A 281 -1.49 -5.61 14.65
N LEU A 282 -0.31 -6.22 14.67
CA LEU A 282 -0.16 -7.66 14.48
C LEU A 282 -0.91 -8.45 15.56
N TRP A 283 -0.78 -8.06 16.83
CA TRP A 283 -1.53 -8.70 17.90
C TRP A 283 -3.04 -8.60 17.71
N ASN A 284 -3.54 -7.46 17.21
CA ASN A 284 -4.95 -7.32 16.89
C ASN A 284 -5.43 -8.34 15.85
N GLU A 285 -4.60 -8.62 14.84
CA GLU A 285 -4.92 -9.59 13.78
C GLU A 285 -4.88 -11.06 14.25
N LEU A 286 -4.10 -11.38 15.31
CA LEU A 286 -3.90 -12.77 15.76
C LEU A 286 -5.13 -13.44 16.37
N ASP A 287 -6.20 -12.71 16.72
CA ASP A 287 -7.39 -13.25 17.40
C ASP A 287 -8.72 -12.91 16.69
N VAL A 288 -8.68 -12.61 15.40
CA VAL A 288 -9.88 -12.34 14.58
C VAL A 288 -10.40 -13.58 13.88
#